data_a60087ba75f0216f6cda73bcd1a03f26
#
_entry.id   a60087ba75f0216f6cda73bcd1a03f26
#
_cell.length_a   1.000
_cell.length_b   1.000
_cell.length_c   1.000
_cell.angle_alpha   90.00
_cell.angle_beta   90.00
_cell.angle_gamma   90.00
#
_symmetry.space_group_name_H-M   'P 1'
#
loop_
_entity.id
_entity.type
_entity.pdbx_description
1 polymer ?
#
loop_
_entity_poly.entity_id
_entity_poly.type
_entity_poly.pdbx_seq_one_letter_code
_entity_poly.pdbx_strand_id
1 'polypeptide(L)'
;MLTPKDIEFIKEKLAEKFKPENIILFGSQARMDSDKNSDIDLLVITNPNGNRRKLMVEMDRALKGLNYSRDIIILSPAEYEKDKLIAGTIARYAFREGKIIYGT
;
A
#
# COMPACT_ATOMS: atom_id res chain seq x y z
N MET A 1 -1.39 -6.79 14.96
CA MET A 1 -2.18 -5.66 14.46
C MET A 1 -1.31 -4.42 14.33
N LEU A 2 -1.47 -3.67 13.23
CA LEU A 2 -0.72 -2.44 13.03
C LEU A 2 -1.11 -1.38 14.05
N THR A 3 -0.10 -0.74 14.62
CA THR A 3 -0.30 0.39 15.53
C THR A 3 -0.26 1.70 14.75
N PRO A 4 -0.75 2.81 15.33
CA PRO A 4 -0.58 4.11 14.69
C PRO A 4 0.88 4.47 14.40
N LYS A 5 1.82 4.01 15.23
CA LYS A 5 3.25 4.22 14.98
C LYS A 5 3.73 3.46 13.76
N ASP A 6 3.23 2.24 13.55
CA ASP A 6 3.57 1.44 12.37
C ASP A 6 3.07 2.12 11.10
N ILE A 7 1.85 2.65 11.14
CA ILE A 7 1.26 3.36 10.00
C ILE A 7 2.07 4.61 9.69
N GLU A 8 2.46 5.35 10.70
CA GLU A 8 3.27 6.56 10.53
C GLU A 8 4.65 6.22 9.93
N PHE A 9 5.25 5.12 10.38
CA PHE A 9 6.51 4.64 9.84
C PHE A 9 6.41 4.35 8.34
N ILE A 10 5.36 3.61 7.94
CA ILE A 10 5.12 3.28 6.54
C ILE A 10 4.97 4.55 5.72
N LYS A 11 4.13 5.45 6.19
CA LYS A 11 3.84 6.71 5.53
C LYS A 11 5.11 7.53 5.33
N GLU A 12 5.88 7.73 6.38
CA GLU A 12 7.11 8.52 6.30
C GLU A 12 8.11 7.92 5.32
N LYS A 13 8.38 6.63 5.43
CA LYS A 13 9.40 5.98 4.60
C LYS A 13 9.03 5.98 3.12
N LEU A 14 7.78 5.72 2.80
CA LEU A 14 7.36 5.66 1.40
C LEU A 14 7.08 7.05 0.82
N ALA A 15 6.48 7.95 1.58
CA ALA A 15 6.15 9.27 1.08
C ALA A 15 7.42 10.12 0.85
N GLU A 16 8.35 10.07 1.79
CA GLU A 16 9.56 10.88 1.73
C GLU A 16 10.43 10.52 0.52
N LYS A 17 10.63 9.22 0.30
CA LYS A 17 11.55 8.76 -0.75
C LYS A 17 10.88 8.66 -2.11
N PHE A 18 9.64 8.20 -2.18
CA PHE A 18 8.99 7.85 -3.44
C PHE A 18 7.91 8.82 -3.88
N LYS A 19 7.41 9.64 -2.97
CA LYS A 19 6.40 10.67 -3.25
C LYS A 19 5.21 10.16 -4.07
N PRO A 20 4.54 9.09 -3.62
CA PRO A 20 3.40 8.56 -4.34
C PRO A 20 2.19 9.49 -4.23
N GLU A 21 1.20 9.29 -5.08
CA GLU A 21 -0.05 10.04 -4.95
C GLU A 21 -0.86 9.54 -3.75
N ASN A 22 -0.94 8.23 -3.57
CA ASN A 22 -1.67 7.64 -2.46
C ASN A 22 -0.99 6.38 -1.98
N ILE A 23 -1.21 6.08 -0.70
CA ILE A 23 -0.88 4.79 -0.11
C ILE A 23 -2.15 4.30 0.58
N ILE A 24 -2.63 3.13 0.19
CA ILE A 24 -3.86 2.55 0.73
C ILE A 24 -3.53 1.25 1.43
N LEU A 25 -3.88 1.17 2.71
CA LEU A 25 -3.80 -0.05 3.49
C LEU A 25 -5.09 -0.82 3.27
N PHE A 26 -5.01 -2.08 2.87
CA PHE A 26 -6.20 -2.90 2.66
C PHE A 26 -5.99 -4.30 3.23
N GLY A 27 -6.98 -5.18 3.06
CA GLY A 27 -6.91 -6.50 3.62
C GLY A 27 -7.25 -6.55 5.11
N SER A 28 -6.83 -7.59 5.80
CA SER A 28 -7.22 -7.83 7.19
C SER A 28 -6.72 -6.73 8.15
N GLN A 29 -5.55 -6.15 7.89
CA GLN A 29 -5.03 -5.07 8.75
C GLN A 29 -5.91 -3.83 8.67
N ALA A 30 -6.45 -3.51 7.49
CA ALA A 30 -7.34 -2.37 7.33
C ALA A 30 -8.68 -2.59 8.02
N ARG A 31 -9.17 -3.84 8.03
CA ARG A 31 -10.43 -4.18 8.68
C ARG A 31 -10.31 -4.32 10.19
N MET A 32 -9.11 -4.31 10.72
CA MET A 32 -8.86 -4.47 12.16
C MET A 32 -9.30 -5.84 12.70
N ASP A 33 -9.41 -6.84 11.83
CA ASP A 33 -9.78 -8.19 12.20
C ASP A 33 -8.63 -9.19 12.06
N SER A 34 -7.42 -8.67 11.92
CA SER A 34 -6.22 -9.48 11.77
C SER A 34 -5.64 -9.88 13.11
N ASP A 35 -4.88 -10.98 13.11
CA ASP A 35 -4.02 -11.28 14.24
C ASP A 35 -2.65 -10.61 14.01
N LYS A 36 -1.75 -10.77 14.99
CA LYS A 36 -0.43 -10.13 14.92
C LYS A 36 0.48 -10.69 13.85
N ASN A 37 0.11 -11.83 13.25
CA ASN A 37 0.93 -12.48 12.22
C ASN A 37 0.40 -12.25 10.82
N SER A 38 -0.68 -11.48 10.67
CA SER A 38 -1.25 -11.20 9.36
C SER A 38 -0.34 -10.29 8.54
N ASP A 39 -0.28 -10.55 7.24
CA ASP A 39 0.48 -9.71 6.32
C ASP A 39 -0.17 -8.34 6.17
N ILE A 40 0.66 -7.38 5.82
CA ILE A 40 0.20 -6.04 5.49
C ILE A 40 0.04 -5.97 3.98
N ASP A 41 -1.13 -5.54 3.52
CA ASP A 41 -1.38 -5.33 2.10
C ASP A 41 -1.41 -3.82 1.82
N LEU A 42 -0.48 -3.37 0.99
CA LEU A 42 -0.35 -1.95 0.63
C LEU A 42 -0.51 -1.77 -0.86
N LEU A 43 -1.38 -0.85 -1.24
CA LEU A 43 -1.48 -0.39 -2.62
C LEU A 43 -0.86 1.00 -2.70
N VAL A 44 0.21 1.12 -3.46
CA VAL A 44 0.90 2.39 -3.67
C VAL A 44 0.57 2.89 -5.06
N ILE A 45 -0.07 4.05 -5.13
CA ILE A 45 -0.47 4.64 -6.39
C ILE A 45 0.59 5.65 -6.78
N THR A 46 1.38 5.28 -7.79
CA THR A 46 2.46 6.10 -8.29
C THR A 46 2.83 5.64 -9.70
N ASN A 47 3.44 6.54 -10.46
CA ASN A 47 3.93 6.18 -11.79
C ASN A 47 5.22 5.38 -11.63
N PRO A 48 5.27 4.11 -12.08
CA PRO A 48 6.44 3.27 -11.87
C PRO A 48 7.67 3.68 -12.68
N ASN A 49 7.53 4.49 -13.73
CA ASN A 49 8.67 5.00 -14.51
C ASN A 49 9.61 3.91 -14.99
N GLY A 50 9.06 2.81 -15.52
CA GLY A 50 9.86 1.72 -16.05
C GLY A 50 9.61 0.41 -15.32
N ASN A 51 10.58 -0.05 -14.52
CA ASN A 51 10.49 -1.37 -13.89
C ASN A 51 9.72 -1.34 -12.58
N ARG A 52 8.47 -1.78 -12.64
CA ARG A 52 7.57 -1.81 -11.48
C ARG A 52 8.08 -2.74 -10.38
N ARG A 53 8.62 -3.89 -10.76
CA ARG A 53 9.15 -4.85 -9.79
C ARG A 53 10.33 -4.29 -9.03
N LYS A 54 11.23 -3.59 -9.72
CA LYS A 54 12.38 -2.96 -9.09
C LYS A 54 11.92 -1.90 -8.08
N LEU A 55 10.94 -1.11 -8.45
CA LEU A 55 10.37 -0.10 -7.56
C LEU A 55 9.76 -0.75 -6.31
N MET A 56 9.03 -1.84 -6.49
CA MET A 56 8.43 -2.57 -5.38
C MET A 56 9.49 -3.08 -4.41
N VAL A 57 10.61 -3.61 -4.94
CA VAL A 57 11.71 -4.08 -4.10
C VAL A 57 12.34 -2.94 -3.32
N GLU A 58 12.51 -1.79 -3.96
CA GLU A 58 13.05 -0.60 -3.29
C GLU A 58 12.13 -0.12 -2.17
N MET A 59 10.81 -0.15 -2.40
CA MET A 59 9.85 0.21 -1.37
C MET A 59 9.89 -0.76 -0.20
N ASP A 60 9.97 -2.05 -0.50
CA ASP A 60 10.07 -3.06 0.55
C ASP A 60 11.30 -2.84 1.42
N ARG A 61 12.44 -2.53 0.79
CA ARG A 61 13.66 -2.22 1.52
C ARG A 61 13.54 -0.98 2.39
N ALA A 62 12.82 0.02 1.92
CA ALA A 62 12.59 1.24 2.68
C ALA A 62 11.81 0.97 3.96
N LEU A 63 11.05 -0.11 4.00
CA LEU A 63 10.27 -0.51 5.17
C LEU A 63 11.02 -1.48 6.09
N LYS A 64 12.33 -1.63 5.89
CA LYS A 64 13.14 -2.46 6.77
C LYS A 64 13.02 -1.95 8.20
N GLY A 65 12.82 -2.86 9.13
CA GLY A 65 12.58 -2.50 10.54
C GLY A 65 11.13 -2.66 10.94
N LEU A 66 10.22 -2.77 9.98
CA LEU A 66 8.83 -3.05 10.26
C LEU A 66 8.67 -4.56 10.45
N ASN A 67 8.12 -4.97 11.59
CA ASN A 67 8.03 -6.40 11.97
C ASN A 67 6.78 -7.07 11.43
N TYR A 68 6.52 -6.91 10.14
CA TYR A 68 5.36 -7.52 9.47
C TYR A 68 5.77 -7.96 8.08
N SER A 69 5.29 -9.13 7.68
CA SER A 69 5.32 -9.51 6.26
C SER A 69 4.41 -8.57 5.51
N ARG A 70 4.77 -8.26 4.28
CA ARG A 70 4.00 -7.26 3.52
C ARG A 70 3.98 -7.56 2.05
N ASP A 71 2.85 -7.26 1.43
CA ASP A 71 2.68 -7.27 -0.02
C ASP A 71 2.50 -5.84 -0.48
N ILE A 72 3.38 -5.38 -1.36
CA ILE A 72 3.31 -4.05 -1.92
C ILE A 72 2.92 -4.18 -3.37
N ILE A 73 1.80 -3.55 -3.74
CA ILE A 73 1.28 -3.55 -5.09
C ILE A 73 1.34 -2.13 -5.60
N ILE A 74 1.87 -1.94 -6.81
CA ILE A 74 2.03 -0.61 -7.41
C ILE A 74 1.11 -0.51 -8.61
N LEU A 75 0.29 0.53 -8.62
CA LEU A 75 -0.53 0.88 -9.78
C LEU A 75 -0.28 2.34 -10.13
N SER A 76 -0.30 2.63 -11.43
CA SER A 76 -0.28 4.03 -11.84
C SER A 76 -1.61 4.68 -11.51
N PRO A 77 -1.67 6.02 -11.44
CA PRO A 77 -2.95 6.71 -11.23
C PRO A 77 -4.01 6.32 -12.26
N ALA A 78 -3.63 6.18 -13.53
CA ALA A 78 -4.55 5.81 -14.59
C ALA A 78 -5.08 4.39 -14.39
N GLU A 79 -4.21 3.44 -14.03
CA GLU A 79 -4.62 2.07 -13.76
C GLU A 79 -5.59 2.00 -12.58
N TYR A 80 -5.30 2.73 -11.52
CA TYR A 80 -6.15 2.74 -10.34
C TYR A 80 -7.53 3.31 -10.67
N GLU A 81 -7.59 4.45 -11.36
CA GLU A 81 -8.87 5.07 -11.73
C GLU A 81 -9.73 4.16 -12.60
N LYS A 82 -9.10 3.43 -13.51
CA LYS A 82 -9.79 2.47 -14.37
C LYS A 82 -10.30 1.28 -13.57
N ASP A 83 -9.41 0.66 -12.80
CA ASP A 83 -9.68 -0.63 -12.17
C ASP A 83 -10.55 -0.53 -10.91
N LYS A 84 -10.54 0.61 -10.23
CA LYS A 84 -11.32 0.76 -8.99
C LYS A 84 -12.81 0.58 -9.17
N LEU A 85 -13.29 0.69 -10.42
CA LEU A 85 -14.70 0.49 -10.74
C LEU A 85 -14.99 -0.91 -11.28
N ILE A 86 -13.97 -1.75 -11.41
CA ILE A 86 -14.10 -3.10 -11.98
C ILE A 86 -14.05 -4.14 -10.87
N ALA A 87 -15.16 -4.87 -10.69
CA ALA A 87 -15.23 -5.92 -9.68
C ALA A 87 -14.16 -6.99 -9.92
N GLY A 88 -13.57 -7.48 -8.82
CA GLY A 88 -12.56 -8.52 -8.88
C GLY A 88 -11.13 -8.02 -9.00
N THR A 89 -10.92 -6.70 -9.12
CA THR A 89 -9.58 -6.15 -9.16
C THR A 89 -9.11 -5.76 -7.75
N ILE A 90 -7.79 -5.72 -7.57
CA ILE A 90 -7.19 -5.25 -6.32
C ILE A 90 -7.55 -3.79 -6.08
N ALA A 91 -7.56 -2.97 -7.14
CA ALA A 91 -7.93 -1.57 -7.04
C ALA A 91 -9.35 -1.40 -6.48
N ARG A 92 -10.29 -2.20 -6.97
CA ARG A 92 -11.66 -2.16 -6.49
C ARG A 92 -11.75 -2.55 -5.04
N TYR A 93 -11.04 -3.62 -4.66
CA TYR A 93 -11.02 -4.07 -3.28
C TYR A 93 -10.47 -2.97 -2.36
N ALA A 94 -9.31 -2.41 -2.72
CA ALA A 94 -8.69 -1.35 -1.94
C ALA A 94 -9.55 -0.10 -1.87
N PHE A 95 -10.24 0.24 -2.96
CA PHE A 95 -11.13 1.39 -3.02
C PHE A 95 -12.31 1.26 -2.06
N ARG A 96 -12.88 0.07 -1.96
CA ARG A 96 -14.07 -0.16 -1.12
C ARG A 96 -13.73 -0.46 0.33
N GLU A 97 -12.68 -1.26 0.56
CA GLU A 97 -12.39 -1.79 1.88
C GLU A 97 -11.13 -1.18 2.49
N GLY A 98 -10.36 -0.45 1.72
CA GLY A 98 -9.07 0.07 2.15
C GLY A 98 -9.17 1.35 2.94
N LYS A 99 -8.04 1.69 3.54
CA LYS A 99 -7.88 2.90 4.33
C LYS A 99 -6.74 3.71 3.72
N ILE A 100 -7.01 4.93 3.31
CA ILE A 100 -5.98 5.81 2.77
C ILE A 100 -5.12 6.30 3.92
N ILE A 101 -3.84 5.94 3.90
CA ILE A 101 -2.92 6.37 4.95
C ILE A 101 -2.04 7.52 4.48
N TYR A 102 -2.00 7.81 3.17
CA TYR A 102 -1.28 8.94 2.60
C TYR A 102 -2.00 9.41 1.34
N GLY A 103 -2.12 10.71 1.16
CA GLY A 103 -2.81 11.30 0.02
C GLY A 103 -4.26 11.59 0.34
N THR A 104 -5.04 11.80 -0.70
CA THR A 104 -6.46 12.17 -0.54
C THR A 104 -7.40 11.19 -1.20
#